data_03073008ae7a686a6415a4497355739c
#
_entry.id   03073008ae7a686a6415a4497355739c
#
_cell.length_a   1.000
_cell.length_b   1.000
_cell.length_c   1.000
_cell.angle_alpha   90.00
_cell.angle_beta   90.00
_cell.angle_gamma   90.00
#
_symmetry.space_group_name_H-M   'P 1'
#
loop_
_entity.id
_entity.type
_entity.pdbx_description
1 polymer ?
#
loop_
_entity_poly.entity_id
_entity_poly.type
_entity_poly.pdbx_seq_one_letter_code
_entity_poly.pdbx_strand_id
1 'polypeptide(L)'
;DVSARDVARTERKEGNQLLGKMFDTFAPMGPWLVTADEIPDPMNLRLLTRVNGEVRQDSNTNTMIWPIPKLIAYISQMTLEPGDVITTGTPDGCAMGHEGENWFLKPGDILESELEGIGVITNPVVDEPDKKASWRW
;
A
#
# COMPACT_ATOMS: atom_id res chain seq x y z
N ASP A 1 1.06 1.19 0.70
CA ASP A 1 0.55 1.62 -0.62
C ASP A 1 -0.56 2.64 -0.42
N VAL A 2 -0.19 3.81 0.10
CA VAL A 2 -1.10 4.95 0.26
C VAL A 2 -1.40 5.54 -1.11
N SER A 3 -2.60 6.08 -1.30
CA SER A 3 -3.01 6.57 -2.62
C SER A 3 -3.81 7.86 -2.50
N ALA A 4 -3.41 8.91 -3.22
CA ALA A 4 -4.19 10.11 -3.45
C ALA A 4 -5.30 9.80 -4.46
N ARG A 5 -6.52 9.54 -3.97
CA ARG A 5 -7.62 9.03 -4.79
C ARG A 5 -8.19 10.06 -5.78
N ASP A 6 -8.14 11.32 -5.45
CA ASP A 6 -8.50 12.43 -6.32
C ASP A 6 -7.58 12.49 -7.55
N VAL A 7 -6.26 12.42 -7.34
CA VAL A 7 -5.26 12.34 -8.41
C VAL A 7 -5.45 11.07 -9.23
N ALA A 8 -5.52 9.90 -8.57
CA ALA A 8 -5.71 8.61 -9.25
C ALA A 8 -7.02 8.53 -10.07
N ARG A 9 -8.09 9.21 -9.64
CA ARG A 9 -9.35 9.29 -10.42
C ARG A 9 -9.17 10.10 -11.71
N THR A 10 -8.40 11.16 -11.67
CA THR A 10 -8.10 11.98 -12.85
C THR A 10 -7.26 11.18 -13.82
N GLU A 11 -6.20 10.55 -13.37
CA GLU A 11 -5.30 9.71 -14.17
C GLU A 11 -6.00 8.50 -14.79
N ARG A 12 -6.95 7.88 -14.06
CA ARG A 12 -7.66 6.69 -14.54
C ARG A 12 -8.46 6.98 -15.81
N LYS A 13 -8.97 8.21 -15.96
CA LYS A 13 -9.65 8.63 -17.20
C LYS A 13 -8.70 8.66 -18.40
N GLU A 14 -7.40 8.82 -18.13
CA GLU A 14 -6.32 8.84 -19.13
C GLU A 14 -5.59 7.49 -19.23
N GLY A 15 -6.05 6.46 -18.52
CA GLY A 15 -5.50 5.10 -18.57
C GLY A 15 -4.29 4.87 -17.66
N ASN A 16 -3.93 5.83 -16.79
CA ASN A 16 -2.83 5.72 -15.85
C ASN A 16 -3.35 5.77 -14.39
N GLN A 17 -2.60 5.26 -13.43
CA GLN A 17 -2.91 5.35 -12.00
C GLN A 17 -1.63 5.57 -11.15
N LEU A 18 -0.54 5.92 -11.78
CA LEU A 18 0.78 5.87 -11.16
C LEU A 18 1.05 7.07 -10.24
N LEU A 19 0.75 8.29 -10.70
CA LEU A 19 1.05 9.52 -9.94
C LEU A 19 0.37 9.54 -8.57
N GLY A 20 -0.87 9.06 -8.47
CA GLY A 20 -1.59 8.97 -7.20
C GLY A 20 -0.91 8.12 -6.13
N LYS A 21 0.13 7.36 -6.47
CA LYS A 21 0.91 6.50 -5.58
C LYS A 21 2.37 6.94 -5.42
N MET A 22 2.83 7.91 -6.20
CA MET A 22 4.23 8.32 -6.28
C MET A 22 4.59 9.50 -5.37
N PHE A 23 3.67 9.97 -4.55
CA PHE A 23 3.97 11.03 -3.60
C PHE A 23 4.99 10.58 -2.55
N ASP A 24 5.81 11.52 -2.10
CA ASP A 24 6.74 11.29 -1.00
C ASP A 24 5.99 10.68 0.19
N THR A 25 6.60 9.70 0.85
CA THR A 25 6.07 8.97 2.02
C THR A 25 4.87 8.05 1.77
N PHE A 26 4.38 7.88 0.54
CA PHE A 26 3.22 7.02 0.24
C PHE A 26 3.54 5.53 0.18
N ALA A 27 4.81 5.15 0.24
CA ALA A 27 5.26 3.77 0.31
C ALA A 27 6.07 3.48 1.58
N PRO A 28 5.50 3.64 2.79
CA PRO A 28 6.20 3.28 4.00
C PRO A 28 6.46 1.78 4.01
N MET A 29 7.70 1.39 4.36
CA MET A 29 8.13 0.01 4.44
C MET A 29 8.73 -0.28 5.81
N GLY A 30 8.49 -1.47 6.33
CA GLY A 30 8.98 -1.90 7.63
C GLY A 30 7.98 -2.81 8.35
N PRO A 31 8.17 -3.01 9.69
CA PRO A 31 9.28 -2.51 10.51
C PRO A 31 10.61 -3.19 10.18
N TRP A 32 10.57 -4.36 9.53
CA TRP A 32 11.72 -5.20 9.21
C TRP A 32 11.70 -5.60 7.73
N LEU A 33 12.85 -5.88 7.19
CA LEU A 33 13.02 -6.71 6.02
C LEU A 33 13.24 -8.15 6.51
N VAL A 34 12.27 -9.02 6.28
CA VAL A 34 12.32 -10.43 6.70
C VAL A 34 12.72 -11.28 5.51
N THR A 35 13.71 -12.14 5.70
CA THR A 35 14.20 -13.02 4.65
C THR A 35 13.26 -14.20 4.41
N ALA A 36 13.28 -14.76 3.21
CA ALA A 36 12.32 -15.81 2.81
C ALA A 36 12.44 -17.10 3.63
N ASP A 37 13.57 -17.35 4.25
CA ASP A 37 13.79 -18.52 5.12
C ASP A 37 13.11 -18.38 6.49
N GLU A 38 12.78 -17.14 6.90
CA GLU A 38 12.04 -16.90 8.15
C GLU A 38 10.51 -16.95 7.96
N ILE A 39 10.03 -16.91 6.73
CA ILE A 39 8.60 -16.98 6.39
C ILE A 39 8.30 -18.30 5.71
N PRO A 40 7.79 -19.33 6.44
CA PRO A 40 7.58 -20.67 5.89
C PRO A 40 6.62 -20.71 4.70
N ASP A 41 5.56 -19.88 4.74
CA ASP A 41 4.58 -19.80 3.66
C ASP A 41 4.07 -18.35 3.49
N PRO A 42 4.62 -17.60 2.54
CA PRO A 42 4.19 -16.22 2.27
C PRO A 42 2.77 -16.15 1.69
N MET A 43 2.19 -17.30 1.29
CA MET A 43 0.81 -17.37 0.79
C MET A 43 -0.21 -17.68 1.88
N ASN A 44 0.18 -17.67 3.16
CA ASN A 44 -0.74 -17.89 4.27
C ASN A 44 -0.39 -17.01 5.47
N LEU A 45 -0.37 -15.69 5.26
CA LEU A 45 -0.13 -14.70 6.30
C LEU A 45 -1.36 -13.84 6.48
N ARG A 46 -1.80 -13.67 7.72
CA ARG A 46 -2.85 -12.69 8.04
C ARG A 46 -2.31 -11.27 7.90
N LEU A 47 -3.12 -10.40 7.33
CA LEU A 47 -2.82 -8.98 7.25
C LEU A 47 -3.97 -8.14 7.79
N LEU A 48 -3.63 -7.08 8.49
CA LEU A 48 -4.58 -6.15 9.10
C LEU A 48 -4.20 -4.72 8.77
N THR A 49 -5.19 -3.89 8.48
CA THR A 49 -5.03 -2.44 8.43
C THR A 49 -6.00 -1.80 9.41
N ARG A 50 -5.50 -0.90 10.23
CA ARG A 50 -6.30 -0.13 11.19
C ARG A 50 -6.12 1.36 10.95
N VAL A 51 -7.19 2.12 11.15
CA VAL A 51 -7.16 3.57 11.19
C VAL A 51 -7.72 4.01 12.54
N ASN A 52 -6.92 4.69 13.34
CA ASN A 52 -7.26 5.09 14.71
C ASN A 52 -7.73 3.90 15.59
N GLY A 53 -7.11 2.74 15.40
CA GLY A 53 -7.46 1.49 16.09
C GLY A 53 -8.66 0.74 15.52
N GLU A 54 -9.42 1.32 14.59
CA GLU A 54 -10.52 0.65 13.91
C GLU A 54 -10.01 -0.20 12.76
N VAL A 55 -10.38 -1.48 12.72
CA VAL A 55 -10.01 -2.40 11.65
C VAL A 55 -10.73 -2.00 10.35
N ARG A 56 -9.96 -1.73 9.32
CA ARG A 56 -10.43 -1.40 7.97
C ARG A 56 -10.25 -2.56 7.01
N GLN A 57 -9.16 -3.30 7.16
CA GLN A 57 -8.89 -4.51 6.37
C GLN A 57 -8.47 -5.63 7.32
N ASP A 58 -9.03 -6.82 7.14
CA ASP A 58 -8.65 -8.06 7.80
C ASP A 58 -8.73 -9.18 6.76
N SER A 59 -7.59 -9.68 6.34
CA SER A 59 -7.51 -10.65 5.27
C SER A 59 -6.31 -11.57 5.45
N ASN A 60 -6.10 -12.44 4.46
CA ASN A 60 -4.97 -13.35 4.42
C ASN A 60 -4.39 -13.38 3.00
N THR A 61 -3.08 -13.55 2.87
CA THR A 61 -2.41 -13.60 1.56
C THR A 61 -2.89 -14.76 0.69
N ASN A 62 -3.52 -15.80 1.26
CA ASN A 62 -4.10 -16.90 0.49
C ASN A 62 -5.31 -16.47 -0.36
N THR A 63 -5.86 -15.28 -0.12
CA THR A 63 -6.97 -14.72 -0.93
C THR A 63 -6.48 -13.97 -2.17
N MET A 64 -5.18 -13.86 -2.37
CA MET A 64 -4.61 -13.21 -3.55
C MET A 64 -5.10 -13.87 -4.84
N ILE A 65 -5.56 -13.06 -5.81
CA ILE A 65 -5.98 -13.54 -7.14
C ILE A 65 -4.80 -14.24 -7.85
N TRP A 66 -3.61 -13.68 -7.75
CA TRP A 66 -2.38 -14.24 -8.30
C TRP A 66 -1.38 -14.49 -7.19
N PRO A 67 -0.95 -15.73 -7.00
CA PRO A 67 0.06 -16.05 -5.99
C PRO A 67 1.41 -15.41 -6.31
N ILE A 68 2.19 -15.12 -5.28
CA ILE A 68 3.50 -14.45 -5.39
C ILE A 68 4.41 -15.06 -6.46
N PRO A 69 4.59 -16.41 -6.55
CA PRO A 69 5.43 -16.98 -7.58
C PRO A 69 4.97 -16.66 -9.00
N LYS A 70 3.64 -16.58 -9.23
CA LYS A 70 3.09 -16.23 -10.54
C LYS A 70 3.30 -14.75 -10.87
N LEU A 71 3.19 -13.87 -9.88
CA LEU A 71 3.51 -12.45 -10.04
C LEU A 71 4.97 -12.25 -10.43
N ILE A 72 5.89 -12.91 -9.71
CA ILE A 72 7.32 -12.86 -10.01
C ILE A 72 7.59 -13.37 -11.44
N ALA A 73 7.04 -14.52 -11.80
CA ALA A 73 7.21 -15.08 -13.15
C ALA A 73 6.66 -14.15 -14.25
N TYR A 74 5.59 -13.43 -13.98
CA TYR A 74 5.04 -12.47 -14.93
C TYR A 74 5.90 -11.20 -15.05
N ILE A 75 6.30 -10.63 -13.91
CA ILE A 75 7.04 -9.37 -13.86
C ILE A 75 8.49 -9.58 -14.36
N SER A 76 9.07 -10.77 -14.17
CA SER A 76 10.43 -11.10 -14.63
C SER A 76 10.60 -11.15 -16.15
N GLN A 77 9.55 -10.90 -16.92
CA GLN A 77 9.68 -10.55 -18.34
C GLN A 77 10.43 -9.22 -18.53
N MET A 78 10.45 -8.38 -17.52
CA MET A 78 11.36 -7.25 -17.39
C MET A 78 12.53 -7.65 -16.50
N THR A 79 13.68 -7.02 -16.67
CA THR A 79 14.81 -7.27 -15.77
C THR A 79 14.46 -6.82 -14.35
N LEU A 80 14.57 -7.73 -13.40
CA LEU A 80 14.50 -7.45 -11.97
C LEU A 80 15.92 -7.39 -11.40
N GLU A 81 16.19 -6.39 -10.60
CA GLU A 81 17.49 -6.18 -9.98
C GLU A 81 17.39 -6.28 -8.44
N PRO A 82 18.48 -6.62 -7.75
CA PRO A 82 18.50 -6.57 -6.29
C PRO A 82 18.13 -5.18 -5.78
N GLY A 83 17.13 -5.11 -4.90
CA GLY A 83 16.58 -3.85 -4.39
C GLY A 83 15.22 -3.47 -4.98
N ASP A 84 14.79 -4.13 -6.06
CA ASP A 84 13.44 -3.93 -6.58
C ASP A 84 12.38 -4.36 -5.58
N VAL A 85 11.33 -3.56 -5.46
CA VAL A 85 10.19 -3.81 -4.57
C VAL A 85 8.93 -4.03 -5.40
N ILE A 86 8.27 -5.16 -5.16
CA ILE A 86 7.02 -5.51 -5.83
C ILE A 86 5.88 -5.38 -4.82
N THR A 87 4.95 -4.46 -5.07
CA THR A 87 3.70 -4.39 -4.32
C THR A 87 2.69 -5.36 -4.92
N THR A 88 2.12 -6.21 -4.08
CA THR A 88 1.30 -7.34 -4.53
C THR A 88 -0.21 -7.04 -4.56
N GLY A 89 -0.59 -5.80 -4.27
CA GLY A 89 -1.98 -5.37 -4.23
C GLY A 89 -2.56 -5.29 -2.81
N THR A 90 -3.84 -5.02 -2.73
CA THR A 90 -4.55 -4.81 -1.46
C THR A 90 -5.84 -5.65 -1.43
N PRO A 91 -6.24 -6.18 -0.26
CA PRO A 91 -7.54 -6.81 -0.09
C PRO A 91 -8.67 -5.78 -0.05
N ASP A 92 -9.88 -6.26 0.12
CA ASP A 92 -11.07 -5.44 0.37
C ASP A 92 -10.93 -4.59 1.63
N GLY A 93 -11.79 -3.57 1.80
CA GLY A 93 -11.78 -2.64 2.92
C GLY A 93 -11.01 -1.33 2.68
N CYS A 94 -10.57 -1.07 1.44
CA CYS A 94 -10.05 0.24 1.08
C CYS A 94 -11.19 1.26 0.94
N ALA A 95 -10.90 2.55 1.16
CA ALA A 95 -11.91 3.62 1.15
C ALA A 95 -12.71 3.73 -0.17
N MET A 96 -12.22 3.17 -1.25
CA MET A 96 -12.85 3.25 -2.57
C MET A 96 -14.22 2.55 -2.65
N GLY A 97 -14.47 1.55 -1.81
CA GLY A 97 -15.74 0.82 -1.74
C GLY A 97 -16.77 1.45 -0.78
N HIS A 98 -16.40 2.53 -0.08
CA HIS A 98 -17.18 3.15 0.98
C HIS A 98 -17.52 4.61 0.65
N GLU A 99 -18.12 4.84 -0.51
CA GLU A 99 -18.53 6.18 -0.93
C GLU A 99 -19.60 6.76 0.00
N GLY A 100 -19.36 7.98 0.48
CA GLY A 100 -20.25 8.67 1.41
C GLY A 100 -19.92 8.46 2.89
N GLU A 101 -19.02 7.54 3.23
CA GLU A 101 -18.50 7.34 4.57
C GLU A 101 -17.17 8.09 4.75
N ASN A 102 -16.84 8.40 6.00
CA ASN A 102 -15.60 9.09 6.33
C ASN A 102 -14.41 8.11 6.39
N TRP A 103 -14.19 7.38 5.31
CA TRP A 103 -13.17 6.32 5.22
C TRP A 103 -11.83 6.79 4.69
N PHE A 104 -11.79 7.91 4.00
CA PHE A 104 -10.54 8.47 3.52
C PHE A 104 -9.66 8.94 4.67
N LEU A 105 -8.36 8.67 4.55
CA LEU A 105 -7.36 9.17 5.49
C LEU A 105 -7.34 10.70 5.48
N LYS A 106 -7.16 11.28 6.66
CA LYS A 106 -7.07 12.73 6.87
C LYS A 106 -5.98 13.05 7.88
N PRO A 107 -5.45 14.26 7.86
CA PRO A 107 -4.48 14.71 8.85
C PRO A 107 -4.96 14.47 10.27
N GLY A 108 -4.07 13.92 11.11
CA GLY A 108 -4.36 13.50 12.47
C GLY A 108 -4.72 12.03 12.64
N ASP A 109 -5.00 11.29 11.56
CA ASP A 109 -5.23 9.86 11.64
C ASP A 109 -3.90 9.11 11.90
N ILE A 110 -4.02 7.95 12.54
CA ILE A 110 -2.95 6.98 12.72
C ILE A 110 -3.29 5.75 11.89
N LEU A 111 -2.45 5.47 10.90
CA LEU A 111 -2.56 4.30 10.04
C LEU A 111 -1.60 3.21 10.55
N GLU A 112 -2.14 2.04 10.85
CA GLU A 112 -1.36 0.85 11.21
C GLU A 112 -1.56 -0.22 10.14
N SER A 113 -0.46 -0.83 9.73
CA SER A 113 -0.46 -1.99 8.85
C SER A 113 0.34 -3.12 9.49
N GLU A 114 -0.31 -4.26 9.66
CA GLU A 114 0.25 -5.44 10.30
C GLU A 114 0.30 -6.60 9.31
N LEU A 115 1.41 -7.30 9.30
CA LEU A 115 1.55 -8.57 8.60
C LEU A 115 2.10 -9.63 9.54
N GLU A 116 1.40 -10.75 9.63
CA GLU A 116 1.76 -11.88 10.49
C GLU A 116 3.21 -12.31 10.24
N GLY A 117 3.96 -12.53 11.32
CA GLY A 117 5.37 -12.91 11.28
C GLY A 117 6.35 -11.78 10.95
N ILE A 118 5.87 -10.62 10.51
CA ILE A 118 6.72 -9.46 10.17
C ILE A 118 6.57 -8.33 11.21
N GLY A 119 5.33 -8.00 11.57
CA GLY A 119 5.07 -6.98 12.58
C GLY A 119 4.13 -5.87 12.10
N VAL A 120 4.18 -4.74 12.79
CA VAL A 120 3.30 -3.60 12.57
C VAL A 120 4.12 -2.37 12.21
N ILE A 121 3.71 -1.66 11.16
CA ILE A 121 4.15 -0.29 10.91
C ILE A 121 3.04 0.67 11.30
N THR A 122 3.42 1.76 11.96
CA THR A 122 2.49 2.80 12.43
C THR A 122 2.91 4.13 11.84
N ASN A 123 2.01 4.75 11.10
CA ASN A 123 2.27 5.98 10.37
C ASN A 123 1.26 7.07 10.75
N PRO A 124 1.68 8.23 11.23
CA PRO A 124 0.80 9.38 11.36
C PRO A 124 0.48 9.94 9.97
N VAL A 125 -0.77 10.30 9.76
CA VAL A 125 -1.19 11.06 8.58
C VAL A 125 -1.06 12.55 8.90
N VAL A 126 -0.32 13.27 8.08
CA VAL A 126 -0.05 14.71 8.27
C VAL A 126 -0.44 15.47 7.01
N ASP A 127 -0.69 16.77 7.17
CA ASP A 127 -0.84 17.65 6.01
C ASP A 127 0.45 17.69 5.18
N GLU A 128 0.31 17.93 3.90
CA GLU A 128 1.45 18.20 3.05
C GLU A 128 2.18 19.45 3.60
N PRO A 129 3.48 19.34 3.90
CA PRO A 129 4.23 20.52 4.33
C PRO A 129 4.20 21.56 3.22
N ASP A 130 4.00 22.84 3.59
CA ASP A 130 3.98 23.98 2.67
C ASP A 130 5.22 23.97 1.75
N LYS A 131 5.18 23.15 0.73
CA LYS A 131 6.11 23.26 -0.38
C LYS A 131 5.68 24.52 -1.13
N LYS A 132 6.38 25.63 -0.89
CA LYS A 132 6.38 26.74 -1.84
C LYS A 132 6.92 26.17 -3.16
N ALA A 133 6.03 25.56 -3.93
CA ALA A 133 6.34 25.06 -5.24
C ALA A 133 6.69 26.26 -6.12
N SER A 134 7.97 26.52 -6.28
CA SER A 134 8.49 27.46 -7.27
C SER A 134 8.58 26.76 -8.64
N TRP A 135 7.49 26.11 -9.05
CA TRP A 135 7.38 25.64 -10.43
C TRP A 135 7.16 26.86 -11.31
N ARG A 136 8.21 27.29 -11.96
CA ARG A 136 8.11 28.22 -13.09
C ARG A 136 8.45 27.41 -14.33
N TRP A 137 7.43 27.15 -15.11
CA TRP A 137 7.58 26.69 -16.51
C TRP A 137 8.04 27.86 -17.36
#